data_54acf82c8b06df89921c511c6775fbc5
#
_entry.id   54acf82c8b06df89921c511c6775fbc5
#
_cell.length_a   1.000
_cell.length_b   1.000
_cell.length_c   1.000
_cell.angle_alpha   90.00
_cell.angle_beta   90.00
_cell.angle_gamma   90.00
#
_symmetry.space_group_name_H-M   'P 1'
#
loop_
_entity.id
_entity.type
_entity.pdbx_description
1 polymer ?
#
loop_
_entity_poly.entity_id
_entity_poly.type
_entity_poly.pdbx_seq_one_letter_code
_entity_poly.pdbx_strand_id
1 'polypeptide(L)'
;MPQDESKTIGIVGAGQMGRGIAHVCAAAGYRVLLTDVAEPVVVDALTKVLTGIERAVHRGNLSSDEAGHIVARIHPSAFGTLEEADLIIEAVPEVLTVKVEVFKQLGRLAAPDTILASNTSSISIATLGTASGRPDRMVGLHFMNPAPVMQLVEVVRGRETSDKTMDRALAFVSTLGKVPVVSRDAPGFMVNRVLMPMINEAIYALEEGLASAEAIDLAMTAGTNQPVGPLALADRIGLDTVLAICEVLHQGLNDPKFRPCALLRRYVEMGRLGKKSGRGFYVYSQVEEPKAAHAESTNVGT
;
A
#
# COMPACT_ATOMS: atom_id res chain seq x y z
N MET A 1 14.96 19.86 -20.55
CA MET A 1 15.11 18.42 -20.51
C MET A 1 14.31 17.85 -21.68
N PRO A 2 14.88 17.04 -22.59
CA PRO A 2 14.08 16.42 -23.63
C PRO A 2 13.03 15.56 -22.93
N GLN A 3 11.77 15.68 -23.35
CA GLN A 3 10.68 14.80 -22.95
C GLN A 3 11.02 13.40 -23.49
N ASP A 4 11.57 12.55 -22.63
CA ASP A 4 11.70 11.14 -22.87
C ASP A 4 10.27 10.62 -23.08
N GLU A 5 10.01 9.92 -24.20
CA GLU A 5 8.69 9.39 -24.55
C GLU A 5 8.11 8.74 -23.30
N SER A 6 6.97 9.24 -22.83
CA SER A 6 6.44 8.99 -21.48
C SER A 6 6.31 7.48 -21.27
N LYS A 7 7.20 6.92 -20.46
CA LYS A 7 7.13 5.50 -20.08
C LYS A 7 5.76 5.19 -19.50
N THR A 8 5.22 4.07 -19.91
CA THR A 8 3.88 3.63 -19.53
C THR A 8 3.96 2.65 -18.36
N ILE A 9 3.19 2.91 -17.32
CA ILE A 9 3.08 2.06 -16.14
C ILE A 9 1.70 1.39 -16.14
N GLY A 10 1.67 0.07 -16.17
CA GLY A 10 0.45 -0.71 -15.96
C GLY A 10 0.20 -0.95 -14.47
N ILE A 11 -1.05 -0.82 -14.02
CA ILE A 11 -1.44 -1.15 -12.65
C ILE A 11 -2.63 -2.08 -12.68
N VAL A 12 -2.47 -3.27 -12.06
CA VAL A 12 -3.51 -4.29 -11.94
C VAL A 12 -4.05 -4.31 -10.53
N GLY A 13 -5.32 -3.97 -10.38
CA GLY A 13 -5.99 -3.77 -9.09
C GLY A 13 -6.16 -2.29 -8.80
N ALA A 14 -7.43 -1.83 -8.78
CA ALA A 14 -7.81 -0.43 -8.53
C ALA A 14 -8.26 -0.19 -7.07
N GLY A 15 -7.90 -1.09 -6.15
CA GLY A 15 -8.13 -0.94 -4.71
C GLY A 15 -7.37 0.23 -4.10
N GLN A 16 -7.32 0.28 -2.77
CA GLN A 16 -6.65 1.37 -2.04
C GLN A 16 -5.19 1.59 -2.45
N MET A 17 -4.42 0.49 -2.56
CA MET A 17 -3.00 0.59 -2.93
C MET A 17 -2.85 0.92 -4.41
N GLY A 18 -3.56 0.22 -5.31
CA GLY A 18 -3.42 0.45 -6.75
C GLY A 18 -3.77 1.88 -7.16
N ARG A 19 -4.88 2.45 -6.66
CA ARG A 19 -5.20 3.88 -6.94
C ARG A 19 -4.17 4.84 -6.35
N GLY A 20 -3.60 4.52 -5.17
CA GLY A 20 -2.55 5.33 -4.57
C GLY A 20 -1.25 5.29 -5.36
N ILE A 21 -0.86 4.12 -5.87
CA ILE A 21 0.30 3.93 -6.74
C ILE A 21 0.07 4.64 -8.08
N ALA A 22 -1.14 4.52 -8.67
CA ALA A 22 -1.52 5.23 -9.89
C ALA A 22 -1.35 6.75 -9.74
N HIS A 23 -1.82 7.32 -8.62
CA HIS A 23 -1.62 8.73 -8.31
C HIS A 23 -0.13 9.10 -8.27
N VAL A 24 0.69 8.33 -7.54
CA VAL A 24 2.13 8.60 -7.41
C VAL A 24 2.83 8.54 -8.76
N CYS A 25 2.55 7.54 -9.58
CA CYS A 25 3.13 7.41 -10.92
C CYS A 25 2.71 8.57 -11.84
N ALA A 26 1.42 8.94 -11.85
CA ALA A 26 0.91 10.05 -12.65
C ALA A 26 1.50 11.40 -12.22
N ALA A 27 1.66 11.62 -10.91
CA ALA A 27 2.32 12.82 -10.36
C ALA A 27 3.80 12.92 -10.77
N ALA A 28 4.47 11.78 -10.92
CA ALA A 28 5.84 11.70 -11.43
C ALA A 28 5.96 11.83 -12.97
N GLY A 29 4.84 12.01 -13.68
CA GLY A 29 4.82 12.25 -15.12
C GLY A 29 4.59 11.02 -16.00
N TYR A 30 4.39 9.84 -15.43
CA TYR A 30 4.14 8.62 -16.19
C TYR A 30 2.71 8.56 -16.75
N ARG A 31 2.55 7.96 -17.93
CA ARG A 31 1.26 7.48 -18.41
C ARG A 31 0.88 6.22 -17.62
N VAL A 32 -0.30 6.19 -17.03
CA VAL A 32 -0.76 5.09 -16.17
C VAL A 32 -1.96 4.40 -16.78
N LEU A 33 -1.85 3.10 -17.02
CA LEU A 33 -2.93 2.22 -17.42
C LEU A 33 -3.47 1.50 -16.18
N LEU A 34 -4.65 1.91 -15.69
CA LEU A 34 -5.25 1.32 -14.50
C LEU A 34 -6.34 0.32 -14.88
N THR A 35 -6.21 -0.92 -14.44
CA THR A 35 -7.17 -1.99 -14.70
C THR A 35 -7.60 -2.72 -13.43
N ASP A 36 -8.82 -3.25 -13.46
CA ASP A 36 -9.36 -4.16 -12.44
C ASP A 36 -10.29 -5.17 -13.12
N VAL A 37 -10.77 -6.16 -12.37
CA VAL A 37 -11.70 -7.19 -12.87
C VAL A 37 -13.04 -6.62 -13.32
N ALA A 38 -13.44 -5.45 -12.83
CA ALA A 38 -14.69 -4.79 -13.16
C ALA A 38 -14.49 -3.28 -13.37
N GLU A 39 -15.00 -2.77 -14.48
CA GLU A 39 -14.95 -1.34 -14.82
C GLU A 39 -15.48 -0.41 -13.70
N PRO A 40 -16.60 -0.70 -12.99
CA PRO A 40 -17.05 0.13 -11.89
C PRO A 40 -16.02 0.33 -10.77
N VAL A 41 -15.16 -0.65 -10.52
CA VAL A 41 -14.07 -0.54 -9.52
C VAL A 41 -13.03 0.49 -9.96
N VAL A 42 -12.71 0.52 -11.24
CA VAL A 42 -11.76 1.49 -11.82
C VAL A 42 -12.35 2.90 -11.77
N VAL A 43 -13.64 3.05 -12.10
CA VAL A 43 -14.35 4.34 -12.02
C VAL A 43 -14.40 4.89 -10.59
N ASP A 44 -14.73 4.04 -9.61
CA ASP A 44 -14.70 4.41 -8.19
C ASP A 44 -13.29 4.81 -7.73
N ALA A 45 -12.27 4.07 -8.18
CA ALA A 45 -10.87 4.39 -7.88
C ALA A 45 -10.48 5.76 -8.40
N LEU A 46 -10.83 6.09 -9.65
CA LEU A 46 -10.57 7.41 -10.25
C LEU A 46 -11.28 8.53 -9.50
N THR A 47 -12.56 8.34 -9.14
CA THR A 47 -13.31 9.29 -8.33
C THR A 47 -12.61 9.59 -7.01
N LYS A 48 -12.10 8.55 -6.33
CA LYS A 48 -11.35 8.69 -5.08
C LYS A 48 -9.99 9.38 -5.25
N VAL A 49 -9.30 9.13 -6.38
CA VAL A 49 -8.06 9.85 -6.73
C VAL A 49 -8.36 11.33 -6.95
N LEU A 50 -9.38 11.65 -7.74
CA LEU A 50 -9.83 13.03 -7.98
C LEU A 50 -10.15 13.77 -6.70
N THR A 51 -10.97 13.17 -5.82
CA THR A 51 -11.30 13.75 -4.50
C THR A 51 -10.05 14.00 -3.65
N GLY A 52 -9.07 13.09 -3.71
CA GLY A 52 -7.80 13.26 -3.01
C GLY A 52 -6.97 14.43 -3.55
N ILE A 53 -6.91 14.58 -4.86
CA ILE A 53 -6.22 15.67 -5.57
C ILE A 53 -6.91 17.02 -5.27
N GLU A 54 -8.24 17.09 -5.36
CA GLU A 54 -9.01 18.30 -5.03
C GLU A 54 -8.74 18.77 -3.59
N ARG A 55 -8.71 17.84 -2.63
CA ARG A 55 -8.33 18.15 -1.24
C ARG A 55 -6.90 18.69 -1.12
N ALA A 56 -5.97 18.21 -1.94
CA ALA A 56 -4.59 18.70 -1.95
C ALA A 56 -4.53 20.13 -2.53
N VAL A 57 -5.29 20.43 -3.59
CA VAL A 57 -5.44 21.77 -4.15
C VAL A 57 -6.04 22.73 -3.13
N HIS A 58 -7.16 22.36 -2.47
CA HIS A 58 -7.79 23.18 -1.44
C HIS A 58 -6.87 23.51 -0.25
N ARG A 59 -5.92 22.61 0.06
CA ARG A 59 -4.92 22.84 1.11
C ARG A 59 -3.69 23.62 0.64
N GLY A 60 -3.64 24.00 -0.63
CA GLY A 60 -2.48 24.69 -1.22
C GLY A 60 -1.25 23.80 -1.42
N ASN A 61 -1.39 22.48 -1.33
CA ASN A 61 -0.29 21.52 -1.51
C ASN A 61 -0.08 21.15 -2.98
N LEU A 62 -0.98 21.54 -3.87
CA LEU A 62 -0.96 21.26 -5.30
C LEU A 62 -1.66 22.40 -6.03
N SER A 63 -1.12 22.85 -7.16
CA SER A 63 -1.82 23.81 -8.03
C SER A 63 -2.91 23.13 -8.87
N SER A 64 -3.87 23.90 -9.36
CA SER A 64 -4.94 23.37 -10.24
C SER A 64 -4.39 22.82 -11.55
N ASP A 65 -3.33 23.41 -12.09
CA ASP A 65 -2.68 22.97 -13.33
C ASP A 65 -1.98 21.62 -13.12
N GLU A 66 -1.21 21.47 -12.04
CA GLU A 66 -0.59 20.18 -11.67
C GLU A 66 -1.65 19.10 -11.46
N ALA A 67 -2.74 19.42 -10.77
CA ALA A 67 -3.87 18.52 -10.58
C ALA A 67 -4.45 18.03 -11.92
N GLY A 68 -4.69 18.93 -12.85
CA GLY A 68 -5.17 18.60 -14.20
C GLY A 68 -4.20 17.67 -14.94
N HIS A 69 -2.90 17.92 -14.84
CA HIS A 69 -1.88 17.08 -15.47
C HIS A 69 -1.81 15.67 -14.86
N ILE A 70 -1.97 15.51 -13.55
CA ILE A 70 -1.98 14.20 -12.89
C ILE A 70 -3.17 13.37 -13.37
N VAL A 71 -4.36 13.96 -13.36
CA VAL A 71 -5.60 13.28 -13.77
C VAL A 71 -5.54 12.83 -15.21
N ALA A 72 -5.07 13.70 -16.11
CA ALA A 72 -4.97 13.41 -17.54
C ALA A 72 -4.03 12.22 -17.87
N ARG A 73 -3.15 11.82 -16.96
CA ARG A 73 -2.23 10.70 -17.15
C ARG A 73 -2.77 9.35 -16.70
N ILE A 74 -3.88 9.30 -15.96
CA ILE A 74 -4.45 8.02 -15.47
C ILE A 74 -5.58 7.60 -16.40
N HIS A 75 -5.38 6.49 -17.09
CA HIS A 75 -6.29 5.95 -18.09
C HIS A 75 -6.91 4.63 -17.59
N PRO A 76 -8.26 4.56 -17.44
CA PRO A 76 -8.94 3.28 -17.35
C PRO A 76 -8.58 2.41 -18.56
N SER A 77 -8.23 1.16 -18.33
CA SER A 77 -7.70 0.33 -19.41
C SER A 77 -8.17 -1.12 -19.27
N ALA A 78 -8.35 -1.78 -20.38
CA ALA A 78 -8.54 -3.24 -20.40
C ALA A 78 -7.23 -3.95 -20.04
N PHE A 79 -7.32 -5.17 -19.51
CA PHE A 79 -6.14 -5.95 -19.13
C PHE A 79 -5.18 -6.16 -20.31
N GLY A 80 -5.71 -6.40 -21.54
CA GLY A 80 -4.91 -6.58 -22.74
C GLY A 80 -4.02 -5.40 -23.13
N THR A 81 -4.45 -4.15 -22.81
CA THR A 81 -3.69 -2.93 -23.11
C THR A 81 -2.36 -2.84 -22.32
N LEU A 82 -2.21 -3.66 -21.28
CA LEU A 82 -0.98 -3.70 -20.47
C LEU A 82 0.25 -4.22 -21.24
N GLU A 83 0.07 -4.76 -22.44
CA GLU A 83 1.20 -5.12 -23.33
C GLU A 83 2.06 -3.90 -23.72
N GLU A 84 1.47 -2.69 -23.67
CA GLU A 84 2.16 -1.42 -23.94
C GLU A 84 3.03 -0.93 -22.78
N ALA A 85 2.94 -1.57 -21.59
CA ALA A 85 3.58 -1.06 -20.39
C ALA A 85 5.06 -1.47 -20.29
N ASP A 86 5.91 -0.54 -19.86
CA ASP A 86 7.33 -0.77 -19.57
C ASP A 86 7.55 -1.45 -18.20
N LEU A 87 6.62 -1.21 -17.29
CA LEU A 87 6.55 -1.79 -15.95
C LEU A 87 5.08 -2.04 -15.59
N ILE A 88 4.77 -3.22 -15.06
CA ILE A 88 3.43 -3.54 -14.57
C ILE A 88 3.50 -3.83 -13.08
N ILE A 89 2.70 -3.10 -12.29
CA ILE A 89 2.61 -3.26 -10.83
C ILE A 89 1.28 -3.92 -10.48
N GLU A 90 1.34 -5.09 -9.89
CA GLU A 90 0.16 -5.79 -9.38
C GLU A 90 -0.15 -5.32 -7.95
N ALA A 91 -1.40 -4.97 -7.70
CA ALA A 91 -1.94 -4.51 -6.41
C ALA A 91 -3.35 -5.10 -6.13
N VAL A 92 -3.59 -6.34 -6.58
CA VAL A 92 -4.84 -7.09 -6.31
C VAL A 92 -4.86 -7.61 -4.85
N PRO A 93 -5.99 -8.14 -4.35
CA PRO A 93 -6.06 -8.68 -2.98
C PRO A 93 -4.93 -9.64 -2.63
N GLU A 94 -4.51 -9.63 -1.37
CA GLU A 94 -3.38 -10.41 -0.84
C GLU A 94 -3.74 -11.91 -0.71
N VAL A 95 -4.05 -12.53 -1.84
CA VAL A 95 -4.45 -13.94 -1.97
C VAL A 95 -3.54 -14.59 -3.00
N LEU A 96 -2.75 -15.59 -2.57
CA LEU A 96 -1.74 -16.24 -3.41
C LEU A 96 -2.30 -16.77 -4.74
N THR A 97 -3.43 -17.45 -4.71
CA THR A 97 -4.05 -18.04 -5.92
C THR A 97 -4.48 -16.98 -6.92
N VAL A 98 -4.98 -15.82 -6.45
CA VAL A 98 -5.36 -14.69 -7.29
C VAL A 98 -4.12 -14.08 -7.95
N LYS A 99 -3.08 -13.80 -7.15
CA LYS A 99 -1.84 -13.19 -7.66
C LYS A 99 -1.12 -14.13 -8.65
N VAL A 100 -1.06 -15.42 -8.35
CA VAL A 100 -0.48 -16.43 -9.26
C VAL A 100 -1.19 -16.41 -10.62
N GLU A 101 -2.52 -16.35 -10.63
CA GLU A 101 -3.28 -16.31 -11.89
C GLU A 101 -3.03 -15.02 -12.68
N VAL A 102 -3.01 -13.88 -11.99
CA VAL A 102 -2.65 -12.59 -12.60
C VAL A 102 -1.26 -12.64 -13.21
N PHE A 103 -0.24 -13.16 -12.49
CA PHE A 103 1.12 -13.23 -13.02
C PHE A 103 1.28 -14.22 -14.16
N LYS A 104 0.53 -15.33 -14.20
CA LYS A 104 0.48 -16.21 -15.38
C LYS A 104 -0.02 -15.49 -16.62
N GLN A 105 -1.04 -14.67 -16.48
CA GLN A 105 -1.59 -13.87 -17.58
C GLN A 105 -0.62 -12.77 -18.01
N LEU A 106 -0.07 -12.01 -17.06
CA LEU A 106 0.93 -10.97 -17.33
C LEU A 106 2.19 -11.53 -18.00
N GLY A 107 2.64 -12.71 -17.57
CA GLY A 107 3.81 -13.37 -18.16
C GLY A 107 3.65 -13.69 -19.66
N ARG A 108 2.41 -13.93 -20.12
CA ARG A 108 2.08 -14.19 -21.54
C ARG A 108 1.87 -12.89 -22.31
N LEU A 109 1.29 -11.87 -21.67
CA LEU A 109 0.86 -10.63 -22.29
C LEU A 109 2.02 -9.63 -22.46
N ALA A 110 2.80 -9.44 -21.40
CA ALA A 110 3.77 -8.36 -21.33
C ALA A 110 4.89 -8.50 -22.38
N ALA A 111 5.34 -7.37 -22.91
CA ALA A 111 6.47 -7.32 -23.84
C ALA A 111 7.74 -7.93 -23.22
N PRO A 112 8.70 -8.42 -24.03
CA PRO A 112 9.90 -9.12 -23.51
C PRO A 112 10.71 -8.33 -22.49
N ASP A 113 10.76 -6.99 -22.61
CA ASP A 113 11.53 -6.11 -21.72
C ASP A 113 10.75 -5.51 -20.57
N THR A 114 9.44 -5.78 -20.48
CA THR A 114 8.58 -5.31 -19.40
C THR A 114 9.00 -5.92 -18.05
N ILE A 115 9.11 -5.09 -17.04
CA ILE A 115 9.30 -5.54 -15.64
C ILE A 115 7.93 -5.86 -15.05
N LEU A 116 7.83 -6.98 -14.36
CA LEU A 116 6.67 -7.35 -13.56
C LEU A 116 6.96 -7.08 -12.08
N ALA A 117 6.08 -6.38 -11.42
CA ALA A 117 6.24 -6.05 -10.01
C ALA A 117 4.99 -6.41 -9.20
N SER A 118 5.16 -6.85 -7.96
CA SER A 118 4.06 -7.04 -7.02
C SER A 118 4.17 -6.06 -5.86
N ASN A 119 3.05 -5.46 -5.47
CA ASN A 119 2.93 -4.66 -4.24
C ASN A 119 2.56 -5.53 -3.03
N THR A 120 2.76 -6.84 -3.10
CA THR A 120 2.53 -7.75 -1.98
C THR A 120 3.31 -7.32 -0.75
N SER A 121 2.76 -7.56 0.44
CA SER A 121 3.45 -7.35 1.72
C SER A 121 4.02 -8.63 2.33
N SER A 122 3.69 -9.81 1.76
CA SER A 122 3.98 -11.08 2.41
C SER A 122 4.21 -12.27 1.49
N ILE A 123 3.71 -12.21 0.24
CA ILE A 123 3.83 -13.33 -0.71
C ILE A 123 5.21 -13.30 -1.38
N SER A 124 5.85 -14.46 -1.48
CA SER A 124 7.19 -14.61 -2.07
C SER A 124 7.23 -14.13 -3.52
N ILE A 125 8.16 -13.24 -3.81
CA ILE A 125 8.44 -12.70 -5.15
C ILE A 125 8.95 -13.81 -6.06
N ALA A 126 9.75 -14.76 -5.54
CA ALA A 126 10.20 -15.91 -6.29
C ALA A 126 9.05 -16.81 -6.75
N THR A 127 8.03 -17.02 -5.90
CA THR A 127 6.81 -17.77 -6.25
C THR A 127 6.05 -17.09 -7.38
N LEU A 128 5.85 -15.77 -7.31
CA LEU A 128 5.17 -15.01 -8.36
C LEU A 128 6.00 -14.94 -9.65
N GLY A 129 7.33 -14.84 -9.53
CA GLY A 129 8.25 -14.90 -10.66
C GLY A 129 8.17 -16.22 -11.41
N THR A 130 8.15 -17.34 -10.70
CA THR A 130 7.95 -18.66 -11.29
C THR A 130 6.59 -18.75 -11.99
N ALA A 131 5.52 -18.24 -11.36
CA ALA A 131 4.19 -18.24 -11.96
C ALA A 131 4.10 -17.43 -13.25
N SER A 132 4.82 -16.32 -13.35
CA SER A 132 4.88 -15.48 -14.54
C SER A 132 5.65 -16.11 -15.69
N GLY A 133 6.51 -17.11 -15.43
CA GLY A 133 7.49 -17.63 -16.40
C GLY A 133 8.62 -16.65 -16.74
N ARG A 134 8.76 -15.54 -15.98
CA ARG A 134 9.78 -14.49 -16.18
C ARG A 134 10.43 -14.09 -14.84
N PRO A 135 11.03 -15.04 -14.11
CA PRO A 135 11.53 -14.77 -12.76
C PRO A 135 12.68 -13.76 -12.73
N ASP A 136 13.45 -13.62 -13.80
CA ASP A 136 14.51 -12.63 -13.96
C ASP A 136 13.98 -11.18 -14.09
N ARG A 137 12.72 -11.02 -14.51
CA ARG A 137 12.00 -9.75 -14.69
C ARG A 137 11.03 -9.44 -13.55
N MET A 138 10.98 -10.29 -12.53
CA MET A 138 10.07 -10.14 -11.40
C MET A 138 10.77 -9.44 -10.23
N VAL A 139 10.07 -8.45 -9.60
CA VAL A 139 10.55 -7.71 -8.43
C VAL A 139 9.38 -7.39 -7.50
N GLY A 140 9.62 -7.26 -6.21
CA GLY A 140 8.66 -6.66 -5.28
C GLY A 140 8.82 -5.14 -5.25
N LEU A 141 7.71 -4.41 -5.35
CA LEU A 141 7.63 -2.98 -5.10
C LEU A 141 6.60 -2.74 -4.00
N HIS A 142 7.04 -2.91 -2.76
CA HIS A 142 6.15 -2.81 -1.60
C HIS A 142 6.04 -1.35 -1.16
N PHE A 143 4.99 -0.69 -1.63
CA PHE A 143 4.64 0.67 -1.21
C PHE A 143 3.98 0.66 0.16
N MET A 144 4.34 1.62 1.02
CA MET A 144 3.70 1.80 2.31
C MET A 144 2.36 2.53 2.17
N ASN A 145 1.38 2.18 3.00
CA ASN A 145 0.06 2.79 2.98
C ASN A 145 0.00 4.05 3.89
N PRO A 146 -0.49 5.21 3.41
CA PRO A 146 -0.95 5.54 2.06
C PRO A 146 0.20 5.83 1.07
N ALA A 147 0.17 5.25 -0.13
CA ALA A 147 1.25 5.38 -1.10
C ALA A 147 1.63 6.83 -1.46
N PRO A 148 0.69 7.79 -1.62
CA PRO A 148 1.05 9.17 -1.89
C PRO A 148 1.81 9.86 -0.75
N VAL A 149 1.61 9.44 0.50
CA VAL A 149 2.16 10.11 1.70
C VAL A 149 3.49 9.51 2.13
N MET A 150 3.56 8.17 2.12
CA MET A 150 4.72 7.44 2.64
C MET A 150 5.89 7.53 1.67
N GLN A 151 7.07 7.85 2.21
CA GLN A 151 8.28 8.05 1.40
C GLN A 151 8.94 6.75 0.96
N LEU A 152 8.83 5.69 1.78
CA LEU A 152 9.54 4.44 1.58
C LEU A 152 8.85 3.54 0.56
N VAL A 153 9.65 2.91 -0.30
CA VAL A 153 9.26 1.72 -1.08
C VAL A 153 10.33 0.65 -0.87
N GLU A 154 9.94 -0.51 -0.36
CA GLU A 154 10.84 -1.67 -0.33
C GLU A 154 10.94 -2.27 -1.74
N VAL A 155 12.14 -2.34 -2.26
CA VAL A 155 12.46 -3.02 -3.51
C VAL A 155 12.94 -4.43 -3.19
N VAL A 156 12.05 -5.40 -3.35
CA VAL A 156 12.27 -6.77 -2.90
C VAL A 156 12.84 -7.61 -4.02
N ARG A 157 14.07 -8.09 -3.80
CA ARG A 157 14.77 -8.96 -4.75
C ARG A 157 14.33 -10.41 -4.57
N GLY A 158 13.61 -10.95 -5.55
CA GLY A 158 13.34 -12.38 -5.65
C GLY A 158 14.61 -13.18 -5.95
N ARG A 159 14.53 -14.50 -5.79
CA ARG A 159 15.69 -15.39 -5.93
C ARG A 159 16.38 -15.27 -7.29
N GLU A 160 15.61 -15.10 -8.36
CA GLU A 160 16.10 -15.08 -9.75
C GLU A 160 16.02 -13.68 -10.39
N THR A 161 15.58 -12.67 -9.61
CA THR A 161 15.54 -11.29 -10.11
C THR A 161 16.91 -10.83 -10.58
N SER A 162 17.02 -10.42 -11.86
CA SER A 162 18.29 -9.99 -12.44
C SER A 162 18.76 -8.64 -11.89
N ASP A 163 20.06 -8.38 -11.94
CA ASP A 163 20.62 -7.07 -11.55
C ASP A 163 20.03 -5.96 -12.42
N LYS A 164 19.86 -6.16 -13.72
CA LYS A 164 19.21 -5.22 -14.64
C LYS A 164 17.81 -4.85 -14.19
N THR A 165 17.03 -5.83 -13.71
CA THR A 165 15.68 -5.58 -13.18
C THR A 165 15.72 -4.78 -11.88
N MET A 166 16.66 -5.11 -10.98
CA MET A 166 16.84 -4.36 -9.74
C MET A 166 17.25 -2.90 -10.00
N ASP A 167 18.21 -2.66 -10.89
CA ASP A 167 18.69 -1.30 -11.21
C ASP A 167 17.56 -0.45 -11.79
N ARG A 168 16.77 -1.02 -12.72
CA ARG A 168 15.60 -0.33 -13.29
C ARG A 168 14.52 -0.07 -12.26
N ALA A 169 14.26 -1.00 -11.34
CA ALA A 169 13.27 -0.84 -10.26
C ALA A 169 13.71 0.25 -9.27
N LEU A 170 14.98 0.28 -8.89
CA LEU A 170 15.55 1.32 -8.01
C LEU A 170 15.48 2.71 -8.66
N ALA A 171 15.87 2.80 -9.93
CA ALA A 171 15.77 4.04 -10.70
C ALA A 171 14.31 4.51 -10.79
N PHE A 172 13.37 3.62 -11.11
CA PHE A 172 11.94 3.92 -11.15
C PHE A 172 11.43 4.48 -9.81
N VAL A 173 11.70 3.81 -8.68
CA VAL A 173 11.27 4.30 -7.35
C VAL A 173 11.84 5.68 -7.07
N SER A 174 13.08 5.94 -7.44
CA SER A 174 13.72 7.25 -7.27
C SER A 174 13.05 8.35 -8.11
N THR A 175 12.59 8.06 -9.34
CA THR A 175 11.86 9.03 -10.17
C THR A 175 10.49 9.40 -9.61
N LEU A 176 9.92 8.55 -8.74
CA LEU A 176 8.68 8.85 -8.01
C LEU A 176 8.89 9.82 -6.83
N GLY A 177 10.12 10.28 -6.57
CA GLY A 177 10.47 11.04 -5.37
C GLY A 177 10.40 10.21 -4.09
N LYS A 178 10.46 8.88 -4.20
CA LYS A 178 10.44 7.94 -3.08
C LYS A 178 11.83 7.46 -2.73
N VAL A 179 11.98 6.95 -1.51
CA VAL A 179 13.23 6.37 -1.01
C VAL A 179 13.20 4.85 -1.21
N PRO A 180 13.98 4.29 -2.14
CA PRO A 180 14.06 2.84 -2.31
C PRO A 180 14.94 2.22 -1.21
N VAL A 181 14.47 1.13 -0.62
CA VAL A 181 15.27 0.29 0.28
C VAL A 181 15.24 -1.13 -0.23
N VAL A 182 16.42 -1.70 -0.48
CA VAL A 182 16.54 -3.07 -0.97
C VAL A 182 16.30 -4.07 0.15
N SER A 183 15.43 -5.03 -0.10
CA SER A 183 15.18 -6.17 0.78
C SER A 183 15.31 -7.48 0.00
N ARG A 184 15.60 -8.56 0.71
CA ARG A 184 15.51 -9.92 0.17
C ARG A 184 14.07 -10.41 0.26
N ASP A 185 13.71 -11.33 -0.63
CA ASP A 185 12.44 -12.06 -0.59
C ASP A 185 12.42 -13.01 0.62
N ALA A 186 11.86 -12.50 1.72
CA ALA A 186 11.72 -13.21 2.98
C ALA A 186 10.36 -12.82 3.62
N PRO A 187 9.77 -13.66 4.49
CA PRO A 187 8.52 -13.36 5.15
C PRO A 187 8.51 -11.98 5.82
N GLY A 188 7.55 -11.12 5.42
CA GLY A 188 7.38 -9.75 5.94
C GLY A 188 8.44 -8.75 5.48
N PHE A 189 9.33 -9.10 4.56
CA PHE A 189 10.42 -8.28 4.02
C PHE A 189 11.23 -7.60 5.16
N MET A 190 11.50 -6.31 5.09
CA MET A 190 12.27 -5.62 6.13
C MET A 190 11.37 -4.89 7.13
N VAL A 191 10.43 -4.07 6.65
CA VAL A 191 9.60 -3.23 7.53
C VAL A 191 8.75 -4.08 8.46
N ASN A 192 7.98 -5.01 7.92
CA ASN A 192 7.11 -5.86 8.75
C ASN A 192 7.92 -6.79 9.66
N ARG A 193 9.09 -7.26 9.20
CA ARG A 193 10.01 -8.09 9.98
C ARG A 193 10.47 -7.42 11.27
N VAL A 194 10.61 -6.09 11.28
CA VAL A 194 11.04 -5.30 12.44
C VAL A 194 9.85 -4.74 13.20
N LEU A 195 8.86 -4.20 12.47
CA LEU A 195 7.73 -3.51 13.05
C LEU A 195 6.78 -4.43 13.82
N MET A 196 6.46 -5.60 13.24
CA MET A 196 5.46 -6.48 13.87
C MET A 196 5.89 -7.05 15.22
N PRO A 197 7.14 -7.51 15.41
CA PRO A 197 7.62 -7.90 16.73
C PRO A 197 7.54 -6.78 17.77
N MET A 198 7.86 -5.53 17.39
CA MET A 198 7.75 -4.39 18.29
C MET A 198 6.30 -4.14 18.73
N ILE A 199 5.36 -4.17 17.79
CA ILE A 199 3.93 -4.04 18.08
C ILE A 199 3.44 -5.21 18.94
N ASN A 200 3.80 -6.43 18.57
CA ASN A 200 3.37 -7.64 19.27
C ASN A 200 3.89 -7.67 20.71
N GLU A 201 5.14 -7.23 20.94
CA GLU A 201 5.71 -7.10 22.29
C GLU A 201 4.97 -6.07 23.14
N ALA A 202 4.57 -4.93 22.55
CA ALA A 202 3.74 -3.94 23.24
C ALA A 202 2.37 -4.51 23.62
N ILE A 203 1.81 -5.42 22.78
CA ILE A 203 0.56 -6.11 23.09
C ILE A 203 0.75 -7.12 24.22
N TYR A 204 1.86 -7.86 24.26
CA TYR A 204 2.20 -8.74 25.36
C TYR A 204 2.35 -7.97 26.67
N ALA A 205 3.08 -6.85 26.66
CA ALA A 205 3.23 -5.98 27.84
C ALA A 205 1.87 -5.48 28.39
N LEU A 206 0.94 -5.17 27.49
CA LEU A 206 -0.43 -4.82 27.87
C LEU A 206 -1.20 -6.02 28.44
N GLU A 207 -1.10 -7.20 27.83
CA GLU A 207 -1.79 -8.43 28.27
C GLU A 207 -1.30 -8.88 29.66
N GLU A 208 -0.01 -8.75 29.93
CA GLU A 208 0.64 -9.07 31.19
C GLU A 208 0.34 -8.05 32.29
N GLY A 209 -0.30 -6.93 31.96
CA GLY A 209 -0.64 -5.85 32.91
C GLY A 209 0.58 -5.03 33.35
N LEU A 210 1.67 -5.01 32.57
CA LEU A 210 2.85 -4.21 32.86
C LEU A 210 2.50 -2.71 32.95
N ALA A 211 1.67 -2.21 32.03
CA ALA A 211 1.17 -0.83 32.03
C ALA A 211 -0.13 -0.71 31.22
N SER A 212 -0.82 0.44 31.31
CA SER A 212 -1.96 0.74 30.42
C SER A 212 -1.50 1.01 28.98
N ALA A 213 -2.43 0.92 28.02
CA ALA A 213 -2.14 1.21 26.62
C ALA A 213 -1.54 2.61 26.41
N GLU A 214 -2.09 3.60 27.12
CA GLU A 214 -1.63 4.99 27.08
C GLU A 214 -0.21 5.13 27.63
N ALA A 215 0.11 4.42 28.71
CA ALA A 215 1.43 4.48 29.33
C ALA A 215 2.50 3.79 28.45
N ILE A 216 2.17 2.66 27.81
CA ILE A 216 3.05 1.97 26.85
C ILE A 216 3.34 2.89 25.66
N ASP A 217 2.31 3.47 25.05
CA ASP A 217 2.46 4.35 23.90
C ASP A 217 3.21 5.64 24.26
N LEU A 218 2.96 6.22 25.43
CA LEU A 218 3.68 7.39 25.93
C LEU A 218 5.17 7.06 26.16
N ALA A 219 5.49 5.91 26.75
CA ALA A 219 6.86 5.49 26.95
C ALA A 219 7.63 5.38 25.63
N MET A 220 7.00 4.82 24.58
CA MET A 220 7.61 4.67 23.28
C MET A 220 7.72 5.99 22.51
N THR A 221 6.74 6.87 22.61
CA THR A 221 6.81 8.18 21.95
C THR A 221 7.80 9.12 22.64
N ALA A 222 7.75 9.23 23.95
CA ALA A 222 8.61 10.14 24.71
C ALA A 222 10.01 9.57 24.94
N GLY A 223 10.14 8.25 25.18
CA GLY A 223 11.41 7.60 25.50
C GLY A 223 12.26 7.24 24.29
N THR A 224 11.66 6.98 23.13
CA THR A 224 12.34 6.56 21.90
C THR A 224 12.07 7.47 20.70
N ASN A 225 11.40 8.60 20.91
CA ASN A 225 11.06 9.59 19.88
C ASN A 225 10.26 9.02 18.70
N GLN A 226 9.41 8.04 18.94
CA GLN A 226 8.51 7.53 17.91
C GLN A 226 7.37 8.54 17.67
N PRO A 227 6.97 8.77 16.41
CA PRO A 227 5.90 9.73 16.10
C PRO A 227 4.52 9.25 16.58
N VAL A 228 4.37 7.94 16.81
CA VAL A 228 3.14 7.26 17.24
C VAL A 228 3.53 6.06 18.07
N GLY A 229 2.85 5.86 19.19
CA GLY A 229 3.06 4.66 20.01
C GLY A 229 2.62 3.37 19.31
N PRO A 230 3.18 2.21 19.69
CA PRO A 230 2.99 0.95 18.99
C PRO A 230 1.53 0.46 18.98
N LEU A 231 0.76 0.69 20.06
CA LEU A 231 -0.63 0.25 20.13
C LEU A 231 -1.57 1.15 19.31
N ALA A 232 -1.36 2.46 19.33
CA ALA A 232 -2.07 3.39 18.46
C ALA A 232 -1.70 3.18 16.99
N LEU A 233 -0.46 2.77 16.69
CA LEU A 233 -0.04 2.40 15.34
C LEU A 233 -0.74 1.11 14.88
N ALA A 234 -0.82 0.10 15.75
CA ALA A 234 -1.57 -1.13 15.46
C ALA A 234 -3.04 -0.84 15.12
N ASP A 235 -3.70 0.03 15.88
CA ASP A 235 -5.09 0.46 15.61
C ASP A 235 -5.24 1.20 14.26
N ARG A 236 -4.22 1.97 13.83
CA ARG A 236 -4.20 2.64 12.52
C ARG A 236 -4.00 1.65 11.37
N ILE A 237 -3.14 0.66 11.53
CA ILE A 237 -2.90 -0.41 10.55
C ILE A 237 -4.16 -1.28 10.42
N GLY A 238 -4.82 -1.55 11.53
CA GLY A 238 -5.90 -2.50 11.69
C GLY A 238 -5.43 -3.81 12.30
N LEU A 239 -6.06 -4.21 13.43
CA LEU A 239 -5.60 -5.35 14.23
C LEU A 239 -5.69 -6.68 13.48
N ASP A 240 -6.65 -6.85 12.58
CA ASP A 240 -6.74 -8.00 11.66
C ASP A 240 -5.55 -8.05 10.70
N THR A 241 -5.11 -6.92 10.18
CA THR A 241 -3.91 -6.81 9.32
C THR A 241 -2.65 -7.12 10.12
N VAL A 242 -2.52 -6.56 11.33
CA VAL A 242 -1.40 -6.86 12.23
C VAL A 242 -1.33 -8.35 12.54
N LEU A 243 -2.48 -8.97 12.88
CA LEU A 243 -2.57 -10.39 13.16
C LEU A 243 -2.13 -11.24 11.95
N ALA A 244 -2.66 -10.94 10.77
CA ALA A 244 -2.33 -11.66 9.55
C ALA A 244 -0.83 -11.59 9.23
N ILE A 245 -0.19 -10.43 9.39
CA ILE A 245 1.25 -10.28 9.15
C ILE A 245 2.06 -11.05 10.22
N CYS A 246 1.67 -10.99 11.49
CA CYS A 246 2.31 -11.78 12.55
C CYS A 246 2.22 -13.28 12.26
N GLU A 247 1.10 -13.77 11.75
CA GLU A 247 0.93 -15.17 11.35
C GLU A 247 1.85 -15.56 10.19
N VAL A 248 1.94 -14.72 9.17
CA VAL A 248 2.88 -14.91 8.05
C VAL A 248 4.32 -14.99 8.55
N LEU A 249 4.72 -14.10 9.46
CA LEU A 249 6.07 -14.13 10.04
C LEU A 249 6.29 -15.40 10.87
N HIS A 250 5.34 -15.77 11.71
CA HIS A 250 5.43 -16.94 12.58
C HIS A 250 5.54 -18.24 11.78
N GLN A 251 4.67 -18.42 10.78
CA GLN A 251 4.66 -19.61 9.94
C GLN A 251 5.87 -19.65 8.99
N GLY A 252 6.15 -18.52 8.34
CA GLY A 252 7.20 -18.45 7.31
C GLY A 252 8.62 -18.52 7.86
N LEU A 253 8.84 -18.11 9.11
CA LEU A 253 10.15 -18.13 9.77
C LEU A 253 10.29 -19.29 10.75
N ASN A 254 9.18 -19.95 11.09
CA ASN A 254 9.11 -21.05 12.04
C ASN A 254 9.82 -20.75 13.39
N ASP A 255 9.65 -19.51 13.88
CA ASP A 255 10.29 -19.02 15.11
C ASP A 255 9.21 -18.54 16.09
N PRO A 256 9.13 -19.12 17.30
CA PRO A 256 8.14 -18.78 18.33
C PRO A 256 8.06 -17.30 18.69
N LYS A 257 9.13 -16.54 18.52
CA LYS A 257 9.15 -15.08 18.83
C LYS A 257 8.20 -14.25 17.98
N PHE A 258 7.73 -14.79 16.84
CA PHE A 258 6.74 -14.12 15.98
C PHE A 258 5.31 -14.57 16.25
N ARG A 259 5.09 -15.44 17.25
CA ARG A 259 3.75 -15.89 17.61
C ARG A 259 2.87 -14.69 17.98
N PRO A 260 1.72 -14.52 17.34
CA PRO A 260 0.82 -13.44 17.71
C PRO A 260 0.35 -13.58 19.15
N CYS A 261 0.31 -12.47 19.88
CA CYS A 261 -0.21 -12.37 21.24
C CYS A 261 -1.69 -12.83 21.30
N ALA A 262 -2.07 -13.52 22.37
CA ALA A 262 -3.46 -14.01 22.51
C ALA A 262 -4.47 -12.87 22.60
N LEU A 263 -4.10 -11.75 23.22
CA LEU A 263 -4.94 -10.55 23.28
C LEU A 263 -5.25 -9.99 21.88
N LEU A 264 -4.27 -9.99 20.96
CA LEU A 264 -4.48 -9.56 19.58
C LEU A 264 -5.55 -10.41 18.89
N ARG A 265 -5.46 -11.75 19.01
CA ARG A 265 -6.46 -12.69 18.46
C ARG A 265 -7.85 -12.41 19.01
N ARG A 266 -7.95 -12.30 20.34
CA ARG A 266 -9.23 -12.01 21.01
C ARG A 266 -9.85 -10.70 20.54
N TYR A 267 -9.05 -9.65 20.32
CA TYR A 267 -9.58 -8.37 19.85
C TYR A 267 -10.10 -8.49 18.41
N VAL A 268 -9.40 -9.19 17.53
CA VAL A 268 -9.84 -9.42 16.16
C VAL A 268 -11.14 -10.25 16.14
N GLU A 269 -11.24 -11.33 16.94
CA GLU A 269 -12.45 -12.15 17.08
C GLU A 269 -13.64 -11.35 17.60
N MET A 270 -13.41 -10.38 18.48
CA MET A 270 -14.43 -9.45 18.99
C MET A 270 -14.82 -8.33 18.01
N GLY A 271 -14.25 -8.30 16.79
CA GLY A 271 -14.47 -7.23 15.83
C GLY A 271 -13.83 -5.88 16.21
N ARG A 272 -12.94 -5.86 17.21
CA ARG A 272 -12.15 -4.68 17.57
C ARG A 272 -10.96 -4.58 16.63
N LEU A 273 -11.16 -3.93 15.48
CA LEU A 273 -10.16 -3.88 14.41
C LEU A 273 -9.37 -2.57 14.37
N GLY A 274 -9.45 -1.77 15.42
CA GLY A 274 -8.80 -0.46 15.51
C GLY A 274 -9.66 0.67 14.96
N LYS A 275 -9.00 1.69 14.39
CA LYS A 275 -9.66 2.91 13.92
C LYS A 275 -10.79 2.64 12.91
N LYS A 276 -10.62 1.67 12.02
CA LYS A 276 -11.61 1.32 10.97
C LYS A 276 -12.93 0.77 11.51
N SER A 277 -12.93 0.17 12.71
CA SER A 277 -14.12 -0.34 13.40
C SER A 277 -14.57 0.57 14.55
N GLY A 278 -13.95 1.74 14.74
CA GLY A 278 -14.22 2.66 15.86
C GLY A 278 -13.64 2.20 17.20
N ARG A 279 -13.06 1.01 17.29
CA ARG A 279 -12.49 0.47 18.52
C ARG A 279 -11.38 -0.53 18.26
N GLY A 280 -10.28 -0.40 19.00
CA GLY A 280 -9.17 -1.34 19.08
C GLY A 280 -8.63 -1.37 20.50
N PHE A 281 -7.36 -1.04 20.68
CA PHE A 281 -6.77 -0.71 22.00
C PHE A 281 -7.36 0.59 22.53
N TYR A 282 -7.72 1.51 21.64
CA TYR A 282 -8.40 2.76 21.92
C TYR A 282 -9.83 2.77 21.41
N VAL A 283 -10.60 3.75 21.87
CA VAL A 283 -11.94 4.05 21.35
C VAL A 283 -11.83 5.27 20.46
N TYR A 284 -12.35 5.17 19.24
CA TYR A 284 -12.37 6.25 18.27
C TYR A 284 -13.81 6.73 18.09
N SER A 285 -14.08 7.96 18.46
CA SER A 285 -15.36 8.60 18.13
C SER A 285 -15.48 8.66 16.63
N GLN A 286 -16.62 8.27 16.07
CA GLN A 286 -16.96 8.61 14.69
C GLN A 286 -17.02 10.14 14.64
N VAL A 287 -16.04 10.78 14.03
CA VAL A 287 -16.16 12.20 13.68
C VAL A 287 -17.25 12.23 12.61
N GLU A 288 -18.45 12.68 13.00
CA GLU A 288 -19.47 13.04 12.01
C GLU A 288 -18.81 14.02 11.04
N GLU A 289 -18.85 13.68 9.74
CA GLU A 289 -18.51 14.67 8.70
C GLU A 289 -19.41 15.89 8.96
N PRO A 290 -18.87 17.12 8.96
CA PRO A 290 -19.69 18.30 9.15
C PRO A 290 -20.80 18.27 8.09
N LYS A 291 -22.06 18.13 8.53
CA LYS A 291 -23.22 18.28 7.69
C LYS A 291 -23.08 19.64 6.99
N ALA A 292 -23.08 19.61 5.65
CA ALA A 292 -23.13 20.83 4.86
C ALA A 292 -24.28 21.68 5.39
N ALA A 293 -23.97 22.87 5.88
CA ALA A 293 -24.97 23.86 6.31
C ALA A 293 -25.85 24.14 5.09
N HIS A 294 -27.09 23.71 5.15
CA HIS A 294 -28.11 24.18 4.22
C HIS A 294 -28.20 25.69 4.38
N ALA A 295 -27.78 26.43 3.38
CA ALA A 295 -28.05 27.84 3.25
C ALA A 295 -29.58 27.99 3.15
N GLU A 296 -30.23 28.35 4.25
CA GLU A 296 -31.60 28.84 4.22
C GLU A 296 -31.59 30.14 3.43
N SER A 297 -32.20 30.08 2.26
CA SER A 297 -32.52 31.24 1.47
C SER A 297 -33.66 32.02 2.21
N THR A 298 -33.28 33.01 3.01
CA THR A 298 -34.23 34.02 3.48
C THR A 298 -34.69 34.88 2.31
N ASN A 299 -35.83 34.51 1.81
CA ASN A 299 -36.63 35.36 0.93
C ASN A 299 -37.22 36.49 1.77
N VAL A 300 -36.66 37.69 1.67
CA VAL A 300 -37.31 38.91 2.19
C VAL A 300 -37.93 39.63 0.99
N GLY A 301 -39.26 39.44 0.86
CA GLY A 301 -40.04 40.29 0.01
C GLY A 301 -40.30 41.64 0.70
N THR A 302 -40.22 42.66 -0.04
CA THR A 302 -41.07 43.84 -0.27
C THR A 302 -40.41 44.79 -1.23
#